data_3d6c71ea90e05f41ed82fac639f46b1b
#
_entry.id   3d6c71ea90e05f41ed82fac639f46b1b
#
_cell.length_a   1.000
_cell.length_b   1.000
_cell.length_c   1.000
_cell.angle_alpha   90.00
_cell.angle_beta   90.00
_cell.angle_gamma   90.00
#
_symmetry.space_group_name_H-M   'P 1'
#
loop_
_entity.id
_entity.type
_entity.pdbx_description
1 polymer ?
#
loop_
_entity_poly.entity_id
_entity_poly.type
_entity_poly.pdbx_seq_one_letter_code
_entity_poly.pdbx_strand_id
1 'polypeptide(L)'
;ERHRQEELRLIRELRLQSARKLLSPHLLFNAINAVAPKDSTVSEHLVNIARFSVQMLDKNMVSLGDELQLSREYVSLHRAMHDDDPEVEWDLDPSAQSAASVPTLCIQTHVENALKYAGASHITVAVKRASAAIEISVKDDGAGYLNTVSAPGQGMGKGIQTMSRTIAVLNDGRMNKMKYDILSVAGKPGTEVRIIIPDEDKGNNNR
;
A
#
# COMPACT_ATOMS: atom_id res chain seq x y z
N GLU A 1 -23.90 2.49 -15.28
CA GLU A 1 -23.93 1.61 -14.08
C GLU A 1 -23.33 0.23 -14.33
N ARG A 2 -23.69 -0.49 -15.42
CA ARG A 2 -23.12 -1.82 -15.73
C ARG A 2 -21.59 -1.80 -15.88
N HIS A 3 -21.06 -0.84 -16.59
CA HIS A 3 -19.61 -0.70 -16.81
C HIS A 3 -18.85 -0.47 -15.51
N ARG A 4 -19.39 0.36 -14.62
CA ARG A 4 -18.86 0.60 -13.28
C ARG A 4 -18.87 -0.65 -12.40
N GLN A 5 -19.95 -1.44 -12.48
CA GLN A 5 -20.04 -2.71 -11.74
C GLN A 5 -19.03 -3.76 -12.22
N GLU A 6 -18.79 -3.84 -13.54
CA GLU A 6 -17.78 -4.73 -14.13
C GLU A 6 -16.36 -4.32 -13.71
N GLU A 7 -16.04 -3.01 -13.71
CA GLU A 7 -14.76 -2.51 -13.25
C GLU A 7 -14.53 -2.77 -11.76
N LEU A 8 -15.54 -2.54 -10.92
CA LEU A 8 -15.48 -2.86 -9.48
C LEU A 8 -15.26 -4.35 -9.23
N ARG A 9 -15.92 -5.21 -10.04
CA ARG A 9 -15.73 -6.67 -9.98
C ARG A 9 -14.31 -7.06 -10.36
N LEU A 10 -13.76 -6.49 -11.43
CA LEU A 10 -12.39 -6.74 -11.86
C LEU A 10 -11.36 -6.28 -10.82
N ILE A 11 -11.58 -5.12 -10.21
CA ILE A 11 -10.75 -4.61 -9.11
C ILE A 11 -10.82 -5.56 -7.90
N ARG A 12 -12.01 -6.06 -7.56
CA ARG A 12 -12.17 -7.05 -6.49
C ARG A 12 -11.40 -8.34 -6.80
N GLU A 13 -11.47 -8.84 -8.02
CA GLU A 13 -10.72 -10.04 -8.45
C GLU A 13 -9.20 -9.81 -8.40
N LEU A 14 -8.72 -8.67 -8.85
CA LEU A 14 -7.31 -8.30 -8.79
C LEU A 14 -6.81 -8.15 -7.34
N ARG A 15 -7.64 -7.63 -6.45
CA ARG A 15 -7.35 -7.54 -5.00
C ARG A 15 -7.35 -8.90 -4.33
N LEU A 16 -8.31 -9.76 -4.65
CA LEU A 16 -8.31 -11.15 -4.18
C LEU A 16 -7.03 -11.88 -4.61
N GLN A 17 -6.55 -11.63 -5.82
CA GLN A 17 -5.27 -12.17 -6.29
C GLN A 17 -4.07 -11.55 -5.52
N SER A 18 -4.11 -10.27 -5.19
CA SER A 18 -3.07 -9.59 -4.41
C SER A 18 -3.09 -10.04 -2.95
N ALA A 19 -4.26 -10.15 -2.33
CA ALA A 19 -4.41 -10.69 -0.99
C ALA A 19 -4.01 -12.18 -0.91
N ARG A 20 -4.32 -12.98 -1.95
CA ARG A 20 -3.80 -14.35 -2.08
C ARG A 20 -2.29 -14.41 -2.23
N LYS A 21 -1.64 -13.35 -2.73
CA LYS A 21 -0.17 -13.25 -2.77
C LYS A 21 0.41 -12.86 -1.42
N LEU A 22 -0.24 -11.98 -0.66
CA LEU A 22 0.12 -11.68 0.74
C LEU A 22 -0.02 -12.92 1.62
N LEU A 23 -1.05 -13.73 1.37
CA LEU A 23 -1.28 -15.05 1.96
C LEU A 23 -0.72 -16.16 1.06
N SER A 24 0.24 -15.85 0.15
CA SER A 24 0.75 -16.89 -0.75
C SER A 24 1.28 -18.07 0.06
N PRO A 25 1.00 -19.31 -0.36
CA PRO A 25 1.54 -20.49 0.31
C PRO A 25 3.06 -20.41 0.49
N HIS A 26 3.75 -19.74 -0.42
CA HIS A 26 5.19 -19.51 -0.38
C HIS A 26 5.61 -18.53 0.73
N LEU A 27 4.88 -17.44 0.95
CA LEU A 27 5.14 -16.53 2.07
C LEU A 27 4.83 -17.21 3.40
N LEU A 28 3.68 -17.88 3.50
CA LEU A 28 3.31 -18.68 4.67
C LEU A 28 4.31 -19.81 4.91
N PHE A 29 4.74 -20.51 3.86
CA PHE A 29 5.70 -21.62 3.97
C PHE A 29 7.10 -21.12 4.36
N ASN A 30 7.56 -20.01 3.80
CA ASN A 30 8.82 -19.38 4.17
C ASN A 30 8.77 -18.86 5.61
N ALA A 31 7.68 -18.23 6.00
CA ALA A 31 7.48 -17.76 7.36
C ALA A 31 7.37 -18.92 8.34
N ILE A 32 6.60 -19.98 8.04
CA ILE A 32 6.52 -21.20 8.88
C ILE A 32 7.89 -21.88 8.99
N ASN A 33 8.64 -21.99 7.90
CA ASN A 33 9.98 -22.60 7.92
C ASN A 33 11.03 -21.72 8.62
N ALA A 34 10.91 -20.40 8.52
CA ALA A 34 11.77 -19.46 9.27
C ALA A 34 11.47 -19.47 10.78
N VAL A 35 10.23 -19.81 11.16
CA VAL A 35 9.70 -19.78 12.53
C VAL A 35 9.74 -21.15 13.22
N ALA A 36 10.06 -22.24 12.51
CA ALA A 36 10.13 -23.56 13.14
C ALA A 36 11.23 -23.59 14.22
N PRO A 37 10.98 -23.75 15.41
CA PRO A 37 10.05 -23.50 16.50
C PRO A 37 10.52 -22.45 17.54
N LYS A 38 11.08 -21.32 17.20
CA LYS A 38 11.80 -20.45 18.13
C LYS A 38 11.28 -19.01 18.27
N ASP A 39 10.40 -18.50 17.39
CA ASP A 39 10.01 -17.09 17.49
C ASP A 39 8.50 -16.88 17.39
N SER A 40 7.88 -16.59 18.56
CA SER A 40 6.45 -16.27 18.66
C SER A 40 6.08 -14.98 17.90
N THR A 41 7.06 -14.08 17.70
CA THR A 41 6.90 -12.74 17.10
C THR A 41 6.53 -12.82 15.62
N VAL A 42 7.20 -13.66 14.85
CA VAL A 42 6.91 -13.83 13.41
C VAL A 42 5.52 -14.43 13.20
N SER A 43 5.14 -15.39 14.05
CA SER A 43 3.79 -15.99 14.02
C SER A 43 2.71 -14.95 14.32
N GLU A 44 2.96 -14.04 15.24
CA GLU A 44 2.04 -12.96 15.58
C GLU A 44 1.85 -11.98 14.42
N HIS A 45 2.93 -11.52 13.77
CA HIS A 45 2.85 -10.65 12.59
C HIS A 45 2.08 -11.31 11.44
N LEU A 46 2.30 -12.61 11.20
CA LEU A 46 1.56 -13.36 10.18
C LEU A 46 0.07 -13.42 10.47
N VAL A 47 -0.32 -13.72 11.71
CA VAL A 47 -1.73 -13.77 12.11
C VAL A 47 -2.37 -12.40 11.96
N ASN A 48 -1.67 -11.33 12.34
CA ASN A 48 -2.16 -9.96 12.19
C ASN A 48 -2.35 -9.59 10.71
N ILE A 49 -1.36 -9.84 9.85
CA ILE A 49 -1.47 -9.62 8.40
C ILE A 49 -2.64 -10.40 7.81
N ALA A 50 -2.79 -11.68 8.17
CA ALA A 50 -3.90 -12.51 7.70
C ALA A 50 -5.26 -11.94 8.12
N ARG A 51 -5.39 -11.49 9.37
CA ARG A 51 -6.61 -10.86 9.90
C ARG A 51 -6.96 -9.59 9.14
N PHE A 52 -6.00 -8.66 8.99
CA PHE A 52 -6.19 -7.43 8.23
C PHE A 52 -6.55 -7.71 6.77
N SER A 53 -5.85 -8.65 6.13
CA SER A 53 -6.14 -9.03 4.75
C SER A 53 -7.57 -9.50 4.57
N VAL A 54 -8.08 -10.34 5.48
CA VAL A 54 -9.47 -10.81 5.44
C VAL A 54 -10.47 -9.66 5.68
N GLN A 55 -10.19 -8.78 6.64
CA GLN A 55 -11.07 -7.64 6.94
C GLN A 55 -11.15 -6.61 5.80
N MET A 56 -10.11 -6.53 4.98
CA MET A 56 -10.01 -5.57 3.88
C MET A 56 -10.48 -6.11 2.53
N LEU A 57 -10.68 -7.44 2.39
CA LEU A 57 -10.96 -8.10 1.10
C LEU A 57 -12.16 -7.51 0.35
N ASP A 58 -13.21 -7.13 1.07
CA ASP A 58 -14.45 -6.61 0.50
C ASP A 58 -14.55 -5.08 0.51
N LYS A 59 -13.53 -4.39 1.03
CA LYS A 59 -13.55 -2.93 1.18
C LYS A 59 -12.73 -2.26 0.11
N ASN A 60 -13.31 -1.23 -0.52
CA ASN A 60 -12.59 -0.36 -1.46
C ASN A 60 -11.83 0.75 -0.75
N MET A 61 -12.33 1.15 0.41
CA MET A 61 -11.77 2.15 1.30
C MET A 61 -11.70 1.59 2.71
N VAL A 62 -10.63 1.90 3.42
CA VAL A 62 -10.40 1.49 4.82
C VAL A 62 -9.96 2.69 5.64
N SER A 63 -9.92 2.57 6.97
CA SER A 63 -9.35 3.63 7.78
C SER A 63 -7.83 3.74 7.51
N LEU A 64 -7.31 4.97 7.55
CA LEU A 64 -5.87 5.21 7.44
C LEU A 64 -5.10 4.46 8.54
N GLY A 65 -5.70 4.36 9.73
CA GLY A 65 -5.11 3.61 10.85
C GLY A 65 -4.91 2.12 10.53
N ASP A 66 -5.93 1.47 9.95
CA ASP A 66 -5.84 0.06 9.56
C ASP A 66 -4.78 -0.16 8.47
N GLU A 67 -4.71 0.76 7.50
CA GLU A 67 -3.74 0.69 6.40
C GLU A 67 -2.29 0.86 6.91
N LEU A 68 -2.07 1.81 7.82
CA LEU A 68 -0.77 2.02 8.48
C LEU A 68 -0.38 0.82 9.34
N GLN A 69 -1.35 0.24 10.07
CA GLN A 69 -1.08 -0.92 10.91
C GLN A 69 -0.70 -2.14 10.08
N LEU A 70 -1.44 -2.43 8.99
CA LEU A 70 -1.09 -3.50 8.06
C LEU A 70 0.32 -3.32 7.49
N SER A 71 0.66 -2.08 7.09
CA SER A 71 1.97 -1.76 6.53
C SER A 71 3.10 -1.96 7.55
N ARG A 72 2.88 -1.60 8.81
CA ARG A 72 3.83 -1.83 9.91
C ARG A 72 4.04 -3.32 10.21
N GLU A 73 2.95 -4.09 10.27
CA GLU A 73 3.03 -5.54 10.47
C GLU A 73 3.84 -6.20 9.33
N TYR A 74 3.64 -5.72 8.09
CA TYR A 74 4.37 -6.22 6.94
C TYR A 74 5.88 -5.90 7.03
N VAL A 75 6.25 -4.66 7.41
CA VAL A 75 7.65 -4.26 7.64
C VAL A 75 8.28 -5.11 8.74
N SER A 76 7.58 -5.31 9.87
CA SER A 76 8.07 -6.10 10.98
C SER A 76 8.30 -7.57 10.59
N LEU A 77 7.36 -8.15 9.83
CA LEU A 77 7.53 -9.49 9.28
C LEU A 77 8.73 -9.59 8.34
N HIS A 78 8.90 -8.60 7.46
CA HIS A 78 10.00 -8.58 6.50
C HIS A 78 11.35 -8.52 7.22
N ARG A 79 11.49 -7.65 8.24
CA ARG A 79 12.68 -7.55 9.09
C ARG A 79 13.01 -8.85 9.84
N ALA A 80 11.98 -9.54 10.32
CA ALA A 80 12.18 -10.81 11.00
C ALA A 80 12.64 -11.95 10.09
N MET A 81 12.51 -11.76 8.77
CA MET A 81 12.88 -12.78 7.75
C MET A 81 14.15 -12.44 6.96
N HIS A 82 14.67 -11.21 7.06
CA HIS A 82 15.82 -10.74 6.29
C HIS A 82 16.75 -9.94 7.20
N ASP A 83 18.06 -10.20 7.09
CA ASP A 83 19.07 -9.56 7.94
C ASP A 83 19.46 -8.15 7.44
N ASP A 84 19.31 -7.89 6.12
CA ASP A 84 19.71 -6.63 5.46
C ASP A 84 18.48 -5.81 5.04
N ASP A 85 17.63 -5.45 6.00
CA ASP A 85 16.42 -4.68 5.72
C ASP A 85 16.67 -3.17 5.72
N PRO A 86 16.01 -2.42 4.83
CA PRO A 86 16.08 -0.97 4.83
C PRO A 86 15.49 -0.38 6.12
N GLU A 87 16.02 0.75 6.53
CA GLU A 87 15.43 1.54 7.58
C GLU A 87 14.09 2.13 7.09
N VAL A 88 13.01 1.95 7.87
CA VAL A 88 11.69 2.49 7.55
C VAL A 88 11.32 3.55 8.56
N GLU A 89 11.23 4.79 8.08
CA GLU A 89 10.81 5.95 8.86
C GLU A 89 9.31 6.23 8.66
N TRP A 90 8.60 6.57 9.76
CA TRP A 90 7.17 6.88 9.77
C TRP A 90 6.97 8.34 10.22
N ASP A 91 6.81 9.27 9.27
CA ASP A 91 6.51 10.69 9.49
C ASP A 91 4.99 10.92 9.42
N LEU A 92 4.32 10.73 10.54
CA LEU A 92 2.86 10.69 10.59
C LEU A 92 2.30 11.88 11.37
N ASP A 93 1.56 12.75 10.70
CA ASP A 93 0.78 13.81 11.33
C ASP A 93 -0.39 13.22 12.13
N PRO A 94 -0.41 13.40 13.47
CA PRO A 94 -1.49 12.85 14.30
C PRO A 94 -2.88 13.37 13.89
N SER A 95 -2.95 14.61 13.38
CA SER A 95 -4.21 15.22 12.94
C SER A 95 -4.80 14.58 11.69
N ALA A 96 -3.97 13.92 10.87
CA ALA A 96 -4.39 13.20 9.68
C ALA A 96 -4.97 11.81 9.97
N GLN A 97 -4.59 11.20 11.11
CA GLN A 97 -4.90 9.80 11.39
C GLN A 97 -6.36 9.57 11.84
N SER A 98 -7.02 10.55 12.47
CA SER A 98 -8.22 10.31 13.28
C SER A 98 -9.52 10.09 12.52
N ALA A 99 -9.59 10.36 11.18
CA ALA A 99 -10.85 10.24 10.44
C ALA A 99 -10.70 9.99 8.93
N ALA A 100 -9.50 9.69 8.44
CA ALA A 100 -9.30 9.53 7.02
C ALA A 100 -9.64 8.12 6.54
N SER A 101 -10.44 8.06 5.49
CA SER A 101 -10.67 6.86 4.70
C SER A 101 -9.77 6.90 3.46
N VAL A 102 -9.02 5.82 3.24
CA VAL A 102 -8.02 5.70 2.17
C VAL A 102 -8.30 4.49 1.30
N PRO A 103 -7.85 4.47 0.03
CA PRO A 103 -7.95 3.28 -0.80
C PRO A 103 -7.25 2.09 -0.15
N THR A 104 -7.88 0.93 -0.16
CA THR A 104 -7.32 -0.29 0.44
C THR A 104 -6.00 -0.67 -0.22
N LEU A 105 -5.00 -1.03 0.59
CA LEU A 105 -3.63 -1.40 0.20
C LEU A 105 -2.85 -0.26 -0.48
N CYS A 106 -3.24 1.00 -0.26
CA CYS A 106 -2.57 2.14 -0.90
C CYS A 106 -1.18 2.45 -0.32
N ILE A 107 -0.92 2.14 0.94
CA ILE A 107 0.40 2.28 1.56
C ILE A 107 1.16 0.95 1.46
N GLN A 108 0.52 -0.14 1.87
CA GLN A 108 1.14 -1.46 1.92
C GLN A 108 1.76 -1.88 0.58
N THR A 109 1.05 -1.67 -0.56
CA THR A 109 1.55 -2.01 -1.89
C THR A 109 2.87 -1.31 -2.22
N HIS A 110 3.04 -0.06 -1.81
CA HIS A 110 4.23 0.72 -2.12
C HIS A 110 5.38 0.43 -1.16
N VAL A 111 5.07 0.20 0.11
CA VAL A 111 6.04 -0.30 1.10
C VAL A 111 6.58 -1.66 0.68
N GLU A 112 5.71 -2.59 0.26
CA GLU A 112 6.13 -3.89 -0.27
C GLU A 112 7.03 -3.75 -1.51
N ASN A 113 6.70 -2.85 -2.44
CA ASN A 113 7.52 -2.61 -3.62
C ASN A 113 8.90 -2.06 -3.25
N ALA A 114 8.97 -1.13 -2.32
CA ALA A 114 10.23 -0.56 -1.85
C ALA A 114 11.10 -1.64 -1.16
N LEU A 115 10.53 -2.45 -0.28
CA LEU A 115 11.25 -3.53 0.39
C LEU A 115 11.77 -4.60 -0.57
N LYS A 116 10.97 -5.01 -1.57
CA LYS A 116 11.29 -6.16 -2.41
C LYS A 116 12.10 -5.84 -3.66
N TYR A 117 11.91 -4.64 -4.23
CA TYR A 117 12.36 -4.39 -5.59
C TYR A 117 13.24 -3.15 -5.74
N ALA A 118 13.20 -2.21 -4.80
CA ALA A 118 13.94 -0.97 -4.94
C ALA A 118 15.44 -1.14 -4.65
N GLY A 119 15.84 -2.13 -3.84
CA GLY A 119 17.19 -2.23 -3.30
C GLY A 119 17.53 -0.99 -2.47
N ALA A 120 16.53 -0.47 -1.75
CA ALA A 120 16.64 0.74 -0.95
C ALA A 120 17.40 0.46 0.36
N SER A 121 18.09 1.50 0.86
CA SER A 121 18.65 1.53 2.21
C SER A 121 17.71 2.24 3.18
N HIS A 122 16.89 3.14 2.65
CA HIS A 122 15.96 3.94 3.46
C HIS A 122 14.61 4.11 2.76
N ILE A 123 13.54 3.93 3.54
CA ILE A 123 12.14 4.11 3.10
C ILE A 123 11.47 5.08 4.06
N THR A 124 10.82 6.12 3.55
CA THR A 124 10.02 7.05 4.34
C THR A 124 8.55 6.89 3.97
N VAL A 125 7.70 6.65 4.97
CA VAL A 125 6.24 6.70 4.86
C VAL A 125 5.76 7.95 5.57
N ALA A 126 5.28 8.93 4.81
CA ALA A 126 4.78 10.16 5.39
C ALA A 126 3.27 10.32 5.16
N VAL A 127 2.59 10.84 6.18
CA VAL A 127 1.18 11.24 6.11
C VAL A 127 1.06 12.64 6.67
N LYS A 128 0.58 13.56 5.87
CA LYS A 128 0.45 14.97 6.22
C LYS A 128 -0.96 15.48 5.99
N ARG A 129 -1.43 16.35 6.88
CA ARG A 129 -2.66 17.09 6.71
C ARG A 129 -2.39 18.35 5.90
N ALA A 130 -2.97 18.45 4.72
CA ALA A 130 -3.10 19.70 3.98
C ALA A 130 -4.45 20.36 4.31
N SER A 131 -4.65 21.63 3.95
CA SER A 131 -5.85 22.42 4.34
C SER A 131 -7.19 21.73 4.05
N ALA A 132 -7.30 20.99 2.95
CA ALA A 132 -8.52 20.31 2.52
C ALA A 132 -8.25 18.90 1.95
N ALA A 133 -7.14 18.28 2.33
CA ALA A 133 -6.74 16.98 1.83
C ALA A 133 -5.78 16.28 2.80
N ILE A 134 -5.64 14.98 2.65
CA ILE A 134 -4.55 14.20 3.23
C ILE A 134 -3.60 13.84 2.12
N GLU A 135 -2.32 14.09 2.35
CA GLU A 135 -1.24 13.67 1.49
C GLU A 135 -0.52 12.48 2.13
N ILE A 136 -0.44 11.39 1.39
CA ILE A 136 0.31 10.19 1.75
C ILE A 136 1.45 10.06 0.77
N SER A 137 2.67 9.88 1.25
CA SER A 137 3.81 9.56 0.40
C SER A 137 4.57 8.34 0.92
N VAL A 138 5.04 7.52 -0.01
CA VAL A 138 5.99 6.43 0.23
C VAL A 138 7.18 6.70 -0.66
N LYS A 139 8.33 6.94 -0.05
CA LYS A 139 9.57 7.29 -0.75
C LYS A 139 10.66 6.29 -0.41
N ASP A 140 11.40 5.86 -1.40
CA ASP A 140 12.60 5.05 -1.26
C ASP A 140 13.83 5.73 -1.91
N ASP A 141 15.02 5.35 -1.49
CA ASP A 141 16.30 5.79 -2.04
C ASP A 141 16.93 4.77 -3.01
N GLY A 142 16.15 3.77 -3.44
CA GLY A 142 16.61 2.65 -4.24
C GLY A 142 16.87 2.97 -5.71
N ALA A 143 16.85 1.96 -6.56
CA ALA A 143 17.23 2.08 -7.98
C ALA A 143 16.32 3.00 -8.81
N GLY A 144 15.12 3.34 -8.32
CA GLY A 144 14.12 4.16 -9.01
C GLY A 144 13.21 3.34 -9.93
N TYR A 145 11.92 3.67 -9.92
CA TYR A 145 10.88 2.94 -10.65
C TYR A 145 11.15 2.82 -12.15
N LEU A 146 11.52 3.92 -12.82
CA LEU A 146 11.80 3.92 -14.26
C LEU A 146 13.01 3.08 -14.64
N ASN A 147 13.97 2.89 -13.74
CA ASN A 147 15.16 2.08 -13.99
C ASN A 147 14.90 0.59 -13.81
N THR A 148 13.91 0.22 -13.00
CA THR A 148 13.56 -1.18 -12.67
C THR A 148 12.50 -1.77 -13.60
N VAL A 149 11.57 -0.96 -14.10
CA VAL A 149 10.49 -1.43 -15.02
C VAL A 149 11.03 -1.91 -16.37
N SER A 150 12.22 -1.46 -16.74
CA SER A 150 12.89 -1.86 -18.00
C SER A 150 13.51 -3.27 -17.94
N ALA A 151 13.55 -3.91 -16.78
CA ALA A 151 14.15 -5.25 -16.62
C ALA A 151 13.09 -6.35 -16.86
N PRO A 152 13.35 -7.33 -17.75
CA PRO A 152 12.42 -8.43 -18.01
C PRO A 152 12.24 -9.30 -16.76
N GLY A 153 10.98 -9.52 -16.33
CA GLY A 153 10.64 -10.49 -15.28
C GLY A 153 10.35 -9.94 -13.90
N GLN A 154 10.48 -8.64 -13.65
CA GLN A 154 10.17 -8.06 -12.35
C GLN A 154 8.70 -7.63 -12.24
N GLY A 155 7.99 -8.20 -11.24
CA GLY A 155 6.54 -8.07 -11.06
C GLY A 155 6.03 -6.71 -10.56
N MET A 156 6.84 -5.66 -10.54
CA MET A 156 6.55 -4.34 -9.99
C MET A 156 5.37 -3.60 -10.67
N GLY A 157 5.07 -3.92 -11.93
CA GLY A 157 4.01 -3.23 -12.68
C GLY A 157 2.57 -3.51 -12.22
N LYS A 158 2.30 -4.69 -11.65
CA LYS A 158 0.90 -5.10 -11.35
C LYS A 158 0.27 -4.38 -10.18
N GLY A 159 1.00 -4.17 -9.08
CA GLY A 159 0.50 -3.47 -7.89
C GLY A 159 0.16 -2.01 -8.20
N ILE A 160 1.07 -1.33 -8.86
CA ILE A 160 0.93 0.06 -9.30
C ILE A 160 -0.24 0.21 -10.28
N GLN A 161 -0.34 -0.66 -11.28
CA GLN A 161 -1.45 -0.64 -12.24
C GLN A 161 -2.80 -0.88 -11.55
N THR A 162 -2.84 -1.82 -10.60
CA THR A 162 -4.05 -2.10 -9.82
C THR A 162 -4.45 -0.88 -8.99
N MET A 163 -3.50 -0.20 -8.33
CA MET A 163 -3.77 1.01 -7.55
C MET A 163 -4.26 2.15 -8.43
N SER A 164 -3.62 2.39 -9.57
CA SER A 164 -4.05 3.41 -10.53
C SER A 164 -5.49 3.20 -10.99
N ARG A 165 -5.84 1.96 -11.36
CA ARG A 165 -7.22 1.60 -11.75
C ARG A 165 -8.21 1.75 -10.60
N THR A 166 -7.82 1.34 -9.38
CA THR A 166 -8.65 1.50 -8.19
C THR A 166 -8.99 2.97 -7.95
N ILE A 167 -8.00 3.85 -8.00
CA ILE A 167 -8.20 5.29 -7.80
C ILE A 167 -9.05 5.88 -8.92
N ALA A 168 -8.85 5.46 -10.18
CA ALA A 168 -9.68 5.90 -11.29
C ALA A 168 -11.17 5.57 -11.07
N VAL A 169 -11.47 4.33 -10.64
CA VAL A 169 -12.86 3.92 -10.34
C VAL A 169 -13.41 4.64 -9.11
N LEU A 170 -12.60 4.82 -8.06
CA LEU A 170 -13.04 5.56 -6.87
C LEU A 170 -13.29 7.05 -7.17
N ASN A 171 -12.65 7.59 -8.19
CA ASN A 171 -12.84 8.96 -8.66
C ASN A 171 -14.08 9.15 -9.53
N ASP A 172 -14.68 8.06 -10.02
CA ASP A 172 -15.88 8.15 -10.83
C ASP A 172 -17.05 8.73 -10.02
N GLY A 173 -17.64 9.79 -10.52
CA GLY A 173 -18.72 10.53 -9.85
C GLY A 173 -18.31 11.42 -8.66
N ARG A 174 -17.01 11.52 -8.32
CA ARG A 174 -16.53 12.47 -7.30
C ARG A 174 -16.25 13.84 -7.91
N MET A 175 -16.67 14.91 -7.22
CA MET A 175 -16.29 16.29 -7.56
C MET A 175 -14.82 16.54 -7.25
N ASN A 176 -14.39 16.19 -6.03
CA ASN A 176 -13.00 16.30 -5.59
C ASN A 176 -12.29 14.95 -5.82
N LYS A 177 -11.42 14.92 -6.83
CA LYS A 177 -10.74 13.69 -7.25
C LYS A 177 -9.46 13.44 -6.45
N MET A 178 -9.25 12.20 -6.04
CA MET A 178 -7.96 11.75 -5.53
C MET A 178 -6.91 11.83 -6.63
N LYS A 179 -5.67 12.18 -6.27
CA LYS A 179 -4.52 12.15 -7.17
C LYS A 179 -3.60 11.00 -6.77
N TYR A 180 -2.97 10.41 -7.76
CA TYR A 180 -2.01 9.32 -7.59
C TYR A 180 -0.86 9.52 -8.56
N ASP A 181 0.31 9.84 -8.03
CA ASP A 181 1.49 10.18 -8.80
C ASP A 181 2.66 9.27 -8.41
N ILE A 182 3.45 8.88 -9.40
CA ILE A 182 4.72 8.17 -9.20
C ILE A 182 5.82 9.07 -9.72
N LEU A 183 6.65 9.54 -8.81
CA LEU A 183 7.74 10.45 -9.08
C LEU A 183 9.06 9.67 -9.08
N SER A 184 9.57 9.42 -10.27
CA SER A 184 10.87 8.80 -10.49
C SER A 184 11.51 9.44 -11.69
N VAL A 185 12.81 9.68 -11.65
CA VAL A 185 13.56 10.32 -12.73
C VAL A 185 14.51 9.32 -13.34
N ALA A 186 14.44 9.13 -14.65
CA ALA A 186 15.34 8.23 -15.37
C ALA A 186 16.82 8.59 -15.08
N GLY A 187 17.62 7.57 -14.73
CA GLY A 187 19.03 7.75 -14.38
C GLY A 187 19.30 8.33 -12.99
N LYS A 188 18.27 8.58 -12.18
CA LYS A 188 18.40 8.99 -10.77
C LYS A 188 17.89 7.92 -9.83
N PRO A 189 18.48 7.76 -8.63
CA PRO A 189 18.00 6.86 -7.61
C PRO A 189 16.68 7.36 -7.00
N GLY A 190 15.93 6.43 -6.43
CA GLY A 190 14.73 6.68 -5.64
C GLY A 190 13.43 6.76 -6.44
N THR A 191 12.38 6.42 -5.73
CA THR A 191 10.98 6.57 -6.17
C THR A 191 10.19 7.23 -5.05
N GLU A 192 9.30 8.13 -5.39
CA GLU A 192 8.28 8.64 -4.48
C GLU A 192 6.90 8.37 -5.08
N VAL A 193 6.07 7.65 -4.34
CA VAL A 193 4.65 7.53 -4.66
C VAL A 193 3.88 8.50 -3.79
N ARG A 194 3.02 9.31 -4.40
CA ARG A 194 2.22 10.33 -3.72
C ARG A 194 0.74 10.13 -4.00
N ILE A 195 -0.05 10.11 -2.93
CA ILE A 195 -1.51 9.98 -3.00
C ILE A 195 -2.11 11.18 -2.27
N ILE A 196 -2.95 11.94 -2.96
CA ILE A 196 -3.67 13.08 -2.38
C ILE A 196 -5.15 12.71 -2.31
N ILE A 197 -5.69 12.71 -1.11
CA ILE A 197 -7.08 12.36 -0.84
C ILE A 197 -7.78 13.62 -0.33
N PRO A 198 -8.60 14.27 -1.14
CA PRO A 198 -9.39 15.41 -0.69
C PRO A 198 -10.33 15.00 0.44
N ASP A 199 -10.58 15.92 1.37
CA ASP A 199 -11.65 15.74 2.34
C ASP A 199 -12.97 15.49 1.61
N GLU A 200 -13.77 14.59 2.14
CA GLU A 200 -15.12 14.44 1.65
C GLU A 200 -15.85 15.77 1.89
N ASP A 201 -16.42 16.34 0.84
CA ASP A 201 -17.38 17.42 1.02
C ASP A 201 -18.42 16.92 2.03
N LYS A 202 -18.44 17.51 3.21
CA LYS A 202 -19.58 17.36 4.11
C LYS A 202 -20.75 18.03 3.38
N GLY A 203 -21.23 17.29 2.38
CA GLY A 203 -22.38 17.70 1.55
C GLY A 203 -23.47 18.12 2.50
N ASN A 204 -23.88 19.33 2.32
CA ASN A 204 -25.02 19.99 2.90
C ASN A 204 -26.22 19.02 2.96
N ASN A 205 -26.29 18.23 4.03
CA ASN A 205 -27.41 17.32 4.29
C ASN A 205 -28.54 18.15 4.89
N ASN A 206 -28.93 19.16 4.13
CA ASN A 206 -30.13 19.97 4.35
C ASN A 206 -30.98 19.89 3.07
N ARG A 207 -31.68 18.78 2.89
CA ARG A 207 -32.97 18.74 2.18
C ARG A 207 -33.76 17.51 2.63
#